data_67299cde5cf52bee7b0db8e0a705649d
#
_entry.id   67299cde5cf52bee7b0db8e0a705649d
#
_cell.length_a   1.000
_cell.length_b   1.000
_cell.length_c   1.000
_cell.angle_alpha   90.00
_cell.angle_beta   90.00
_cell.angle_gamma   90.00
#
_symmetry.space_group_name_H-M   'P 1'
#
loop_
_entity.id
_entity.type
_entity.pdbx_description
1 polymer ?
#
loop_
_entity_poly.entity_id
_entity_poly.type
_entity_poly.pdbx_seq_one_letter_code
_entity_poly.pdbx_strand_id
1 'polypeptide(L)'
;MFLLESTLDDTTLGHEDFKVMLEDHLAVLSAKENIQSISDIAPMDAYRFEYDFFGLLRYLGIQPRYHWVVMRVNGLASPADYQRDKLSILIPNFDLVENLFSYFSTVVKRSAG
;
A
#
# COMPACT_ATOMS: atom_id res chain seq x y z
N MET A 1 0.87 -5.16 -24.09
CA MET A 1 0.20 -4.77 -23.61
C MET A 1 0.39 -3.71 -22.78
N PHE A 2 0.34 -2.65 -23.09
CA PHE A 2 0.40 -1.68 -22.34
C PHE A 2 -0.63 -1.57 -21.45
N LEU A 3 -1.70 -2.13 -21.73
CA LEU A 3 -2.74 -2.05 -20.80
C LEU A 3 -2.35 -2.62 -19.48
N LEU A 4 -1.64 -3.73 -19.45
CA LEU A 4 -1.17 -4.32 -18.24
C LEU A 4 -0.20 -3.42 -17.50
N GLU A 5 0.67 -2.72 -18.20
CA GLU A 5 1.54 -1.79 -17.56
C GLU A 5 0.78 -0.66 -16.93
N SER A 6 -0.27 -0.21 -17.60
CA SER A 6 -1.14 0.79 -17.04
C SER A 6 -1.76 0.34 -15.73
N THR A 7 -2.16 -0.92 -15.62
CA THR A 7 -2.75 -1.41 -14.39
C THR A 7 -1.75 -1.57 -13.28
N LEU A 8 -0.47 -1.67 -13.58
CA LEU A 8 0.55 -1.71 -12.54
C LEU A 8 0.69 -0.40 -11.81
N ASP A 9 0.17 0.68 -12.35
CA ASP A 9 0.15 1.94 -11.64
C ASP A 9 -1.03 1.98 -10.69
N ASP A 10 -1.95 2.89 -10.90
CA ASP A 10 -3.05 3.08 -9.97
C ASP A 10 -4.11 2.01 -10.11
N THR A 11 -4.34 1.54 -11.33
CA THR A 11 -5.40 0.58 -11.59
C THR A 11 -5.12 -0.78 -10.98
N THR A 12 -3.85 -1.20 -11.02
CA THR A 12 -3.48 -2.49 -10.43
C THR A 12 -3.77 -2.51 -8.94
N LEU A 13 -3.55 -1.40 -8.27
CA LEU A 13 -3.80 -1.32 -6.83
C LEU A 13 -5.28 -1.49 -6.49
N GLY A 14 -6.17 -1.27 -7.46
CA GLY A 14 -7.58 -1.49 -7.25
C GLY A 14 -8.09 -2.82 -7.78
N HIS A 15 -7.22 -3.62 -8.40
CA HIS A 15 -7.62 -4.88 -9.00
C HIS A 15 -7.84 -5.94 -7.93
N GLU A 16 -8.99 -6.62 -7.96
CA GLU A 16 -9.34 -7.56 -6.90
C GLU A 16 -8.36 -8.72 -6.79
N ASP A 17 -7.89 -9.25 -7.93
CA ASP A 17 -6.94 -10.36 -7.90
C ASP A 17 -5.61 -9.94 -7.27
N PHE A 18 -5.18 -8.71 -7.55
CA PHE A 18 -3.97 -8.21 -6.92
C PHE A 18 -4.17 -8.04 -5.42
N LYS A 19 -5.33 -7.55 -5.00
CA LYS A 19 -5.63 -7.39 -3.59
C LYS A 19 -5.63 -8.72 -2.86
N VAL A 20 -6.18 -9.76 -3.46
CA VAL A 20 -6.15 -11.09 -2.86
C VAL A 20 -4.71 -11.58 -2.71
N MET A 21 -3.90 -11.42 -3.75
CA MET A 21 -2.50 -11.81 -3.69
C MET A 21 -1.75 -11.03 -2.62
N LEU A 22 -2.04 -9.73 -2.52
CA LEU A 22 -1.44 -8.89 -1.51
C LEU A 22 -1.79 -9.36 -0.11
N GLU A 23 -3.06 -9.70 0.13
CA GLU A 23 -3.48 -10.19 1.45
C GLU A 23 -2.80 -11.50 1.81
N ASP A 24 -2.58 -12.37 0.84
CA ASP A 24 -1.86 -13.62 1.07
C ASP A 24 -0.41 -13.40 1.50
N HIS A 25 0.17 -12.26 1.12
CA HIS A 25 1.56 -11.92 1.45
C HIS A 25 1.67 -10.88 2.55
N LEU A 26 0.54 -10.49 3.14
CA LEU A 26 0.53 -9.39 4.09
C LEU A 26 1.38 -9.67 5.32
N ALA A 27 1.39 -10.93 5.79
CA ALA A 27 2.20 -11.30 6.94
C ALA A 27 3.70 -11.06 6.66
N VAL A 28 4.14 -11.37 5.45
CA VAL A 28 5.54 -11.12 5.06
C VAL A 28 5.81 -9.63 4.98
N LEU A 29 4.92 -8.88 4.34
CA LEU A 29 5.10 -7.43 4.18
C LEU A 29 5.10 -6.70 5.52
N SER A 30 4.33 -7.21 6.48
CA SER A 30 4.21 -6.61 7.81
C SER A 30 5.24 -7.10 8.79
N ALA A 31 6.03 -8.10 8.43
CA ALA A 31 7.05 -8.64 9.33
C ALA A 31 8.03 -7.55 9.71
N LYS A 32 8.46 -7.57 10.96
CA LYS A 32 9.32 -6.52 11.51
C LYS A 32 10.56 -6.29 10.66
N GLU A 33 11.17 -7.37 10.16
CA GLU A 33 12.39 -7.27 9.36
C GLU A 33 12.13 -6.66 7.99
N ASN A 34 10.89 -6.59 7.54
CA ASN A 34 10.52 -6.03 6.25
C ASN A 34 9.94 -4.63 6.36
N ILE A 35 9.88 -4.06 7.55
CA ILE A 35 9.47 -2.67 7.74
C ILE A 35 10.69 -1.79 7.56
N GLN A 36 10.66 -0.93 6.55
CA GLN A 36 11.78 -0.07 6.22
C GLN A 36 11.95 1.05 7.23
N SER A 37 10.86 1.64 7.67
CA SER A 37 10.92 2.74 8.62
C SER A 37 9.57 2.93 9.30
N ILE A 38 9.57 3.72 10.36
CA ILE A 38 8.36 4.14 11.06
C ILE A 38 8.31 5.66 10.95
N SER A 39 7.21 6.17 10.44
CA SER A 39 7.04 7.61 10.24
C SER A 39 6.15 8.15 11.36
N ASP A 40 6.66 9.14 12.08
CA ASP A 40 5.88 9.82 13.13
C ASP A 40 4.98 10.88 12.50
N ILE A 41 3.78 10.98 13.02
CA ILE A 41 2.78 11.91 12.51
C ILE A 41 2.53 12.97 13.58
N ALA A 42 2.68 14.24 13.22
CA ALA A 42 2.37 15.33 14.13
C ALA A 42 0.87 15.30 14.44
N PRO A 43 0.49 15.59 15.71
CA PRO A 43 -0.93 15.53 16.09
C PRO A 43 -1.86 16.38 15.21
N MET A 44 -1.39 17.55 14.78
CA MET A 44 -2.21 18.40 13.92
C MET A 44 -2.42 17.77 12.54
N ASP A 45 -1.41 17.09 12.02
CA ASP A 45 -1.54 16.40 10.73
C ASP A 45 -2.46 15.20 10.88
N ALA A 46 -2.35 14.46 11.97
CA ALA A 46 -3.24 13.32 12.23
C ALA A 46 -4.70 13.79 12.32
N TYR A 47 -4.93 14.91 12.97
CA TYR A 47 -6.26 15.48 13.06
C TYR A 47 -6.78 15.90 11.68
N ARG A 48 -5.93 16.58 10.90
CA ARG A 48 -6.32 17.08 9.59
C ARG A 48 -6.69 15.98 8.63
N PHE A 49 -6.01 14.84 8.71
CA PHE A 49 -6.23 13.71 7.79
C PHE A 49 -7.04 12.57 8.43
N GLU A 50 -7.69 12.84 9.55
CA GLU A 50 -8.57 11.83 10.16
C GLU A 50 -9.58 11.35 9.12
N TYR A 51 -9.76 10.02 9.06
CA TYR A 51 -10.64 9.35 8.09
C TYR A 51 -10.18 9.48 6.63
N ASP A 52 -8.95 9.96 6.41
CA ASP A 52 -8.41 10.16 5.05
C ASP A 52 -6.95 9.71 5.01
N PHE A 53 -6.74 8.41 5.17
CA PHE A 53 -5.39 7.87 5.23
C PHE A 53 -4.61 8.11 3.94
N PHE A 54 -5.25 7.99 2.78
CA PHE A 54 -4.56 8.23 1.51
C PHE A 54 -4.15 9.69 1.37
N GLY A 55 -4.95 10.61 1.88
CA GLY A 55 -4.55 12.02 1.93
C GLY A 55 -3.31 12.23 2.76
N LEU A 56 -3.23 11.56 3.92
CA LEU A 56 -2.04 11.61 4.76
C LEU A 56 -0.83 11.06 4.01
N LEU A 57 -0.97 9.94 3.31
CA LEU A 57 0.14 9.35 2.58
C LEU A 57 0.63 10.27 1.46
N ARG A 58 -0.28 10.93 0.75
CA ARG A 58 0.12 11.93 -0.25
C ARG A 58 0.89 13.07 0.39
N TYR A 59 0.43 13.54 1.53
CA TYR A 59 1.11 14.61 2.26
C TYR A 59 2.53 14.20 2.65
N LEU A 60 2.72 12.93 3.02
CA LEU A 60 4.03 12.41 3.39
C LEU A 60 4.91 12.08 2.20
N GLY A 61 4.41 12.23 0.97
CA GLY A 61 5.18 11.95 -0.22
C GLY A 61 5.18 10.50 -0.68
N ILE A 62 4.29 9.69 -0.16
CA ILE A 62 4.17 8.29 -0.57
C ILE A 62 3.39 8.23 -1.88
N GLN A 63 3.94 7.56 -2.88
CA GLN A 63 3.29 7.45 -4.18
C GLN A 63 1.98 6.68 -4.10
N PRO A 64 0.96 7.08 -4.87
CA PRO A 64 -0.35 6.42 -4.82
C PRO A 64 -0.31 4.92 -5.06
N ARG A 65 0.62 4.44 -5.88
CA ARG A 65 0.70 3.00 -6.15
C ARG A 65 0.99 2.17 -4.91
N TYR A 66 1.53 2.79 -3.84
CA TYR A 66 1.83 2.09 -2.60
C TYR A 66 0.77 2.31 -1.52
N HIS A 67 -0.23 3.14 -1.77
CA HIS A 67 -1.17 3.53 -0.73
C HIS A 67 -1.92 2.35 -0.14
N TRP A 68 -2.41 1.44 -0.99
CA TRP A 68 -3.15 0.28 -0.50
C TRP A 68 -2.26 -0.60 0.36
N VAL A 69 -1.03 -0.86 -0.08
CA VAL A 69 -0.10 -1.71 0.65
C VAL A 69 0.23 -1.09 2.01
N VAL A 70 0.56 0.20 2.03
CA VAL A 70 0.89 0.87 3.29
C VAL A 70 -0.31 0.84 4.23
N MET A 71 -1.49 1.06 3.71
CA MET A 71 -2.71 1.00 4.50
C MET A 71 -2.89 -0.36 5.16
N ARG A 72 -2.75 -1.43 4.38
CA ARG A 72 -2.94 -2.78 4.91
C ARG A 72 -1.84 -3.18 5.90
N VAL A 73 -0.62 -2.78 5.65
CA VAL A 73 0.49 -3.04 6.57
C VAL A 73 0.23 -2.38 7.92
N ASN A 74 -0.49 -1.26 7.92
CA ASN A 74 -0.84 -0.57 9.16
C ASN A 74 -2.14 -1.08 9.79
N GLY A 75 -2.73 -2.13 9.24
CA GLY A 75 -3.89 -2.75 9.85
C GLY A 75 -5.21 -2.06 9.55
N LEU A 76 -5.23 -1.16 8.59
CA LEU A 76 -6.45 -0.45 8.22
C LEU A 76 -7.13 -1.15 7.06
N ALA A 77 -8.45 -1.30 7.11
CA ALA A 77 -9.20 -1.94 6.03
C ALA A 77 -9.59 -0.95 4.95
N SER A 78 -9.72 0.32 5.29
CA SER A 78 -10.05 1.38 4.33
C SER A 78 -9.42 2.69 4.76
N PRO A 79 -9.28 3.67 3.84
CA PRO A 79 -8.73 4.96 4.22
C PRO A 79 -9.53 5.68 5.30
N ALA A 80 -10.82 5.42 5.36
CA ALA A 80 -11.68 6.04 6.37
C ALA A 80 -11.46 5.49 7.77
N ASP A 81 -10.72 4.39 7.90
CA ASP A 81 -10.42 3.80 9.19
C ASP A 81 -9.30 4.54 9.95
N TYR A 82 -8.62 5.47 9.29
CA TYR A 82 -7.54 6.20 9.95
C TYR A 82 -8.09 7.15 11.01
N GLN A 83 -7.56 7.05 12.21
CA GLN A 83 -7.97 7.90 13.32
C GLN A 83 -6.79 8.71 13.85
N ARG A 84 -7.09 9.88 14.36
CA ARG A 84 -6.08 10.86 14.78
C ARG A 84 -5.22 10.41 15.96
N ASP A 85 -5.59 9.34 16.63
CA ASP A 85 -4.76 8.82 17.72
C ASP A 85 -3.64 7.91 17.20
N LYS A 86 -3.65 7.57 15.92
CA LYS A 86 -2.57 6.80 15.31
C LYS A 86 -1.48 7.76 14.86
N LEU A 87 -0.49 7.95 15.72
CA LEU A 87 0.57 8.95 15.53
C LEU A 87 1.86 8.38 14.96
N SER A 88 1.85 7.12 14.55
CA SER A 88 2.98 6.55 13.81
C SER A 88 2.46 5.56 12.80
N ILE A 89 3.12 5.49 11.65
CA ILE A 89 2.75 4.54 10.62
C ILE A 89 3.98 3.75 10.19
N LEU A 90 3.76 2.49 9.86
CA LEU A 90 4.80 1.60 9.40
C LEU A 90 4.95 1.76 7.89
N ILE A 91 6.19 1.89 7.43
CA ILE A 91 6.50 1.99 6.01
C ILE A 91 7.20 0.71 5.58
N PRO A 92 6.57 -0.09 4.71
CA PRO A 92 7.17 -1.36 4.29
C PRO A 92 8.34 -1.14 3.35
N ASN A 93 9.10 -2.21 3.12
CA ASN A 93 10.18 -2.18 2.14
C ASN A 93 9.57 -2.14 0.74
N PHE A 94 9.71 -1.00 0.06
CA PHE A 94 9.09 -0.83 -1.25
C PHE A 94 9.72 -1.70 -2.33
N ASP A 95 10.97 -2.13 -2.16
CA ASP A 95 11.56 -3.08 -3.11
C ASP A 95 10.83 -4.41 -3.06
N LEU A 96 10.44 -4.85 -1.88
CA LEU A 96 9.65 -6.07 -1.73
C LEU A 96 8.27 -5.89 -2.36
N VAL A 97 7.67 -4.72 -2.19
CA VAL A 97 6.38 -4.42 -2.81
C VAL A 97 6.50 -4.45 -4.33
N GLU A 98 7.58 -3.88 -4.89
CA GLU A 98 7.79 -3.90 -6.33
C GLU A 98 7.99 -5.32 -6.85
N ASN A 99 8.63 -6.17 -6.08
CA ASN A 99 8.77 -7.58 -6.47
C ASN A 99 7.39 -8.25 -6.56
N LEU A 100 6.48 -7.92 -5.68
CA LEU A 100 5.12 -8.45 -5.75
C LEU A 100 4.37 -7.92 -6.97
N PHE A 101 4.53 -6.64 -7.27
CA PHE A 101 3.93 -6.07 -8.49
C PHE A 101 4.44 -6.79 -9.72
N SER A 102 5.74 -7.01 -9.80
CA SER A 102 6.35 -7.69 -10.95
C SER A 102 5.85 -9.13 -11.06
N TYR A 103 5.77 -9.83 -9.94
CA TYR A 103 5.28 -11.19 -9.93
C TYR A 103 3.84 -11.26 -10.42
N PHE A 104 2.99 -10.37 -9.91
CA PHE A 104 1.60 -10.33 -10.31
C PHE A 104 1.46 -10.04 -11.82
N SER A 105 2.24 -9.09 -12.32
CA SER A 105 2.24 -8.76 -13.73
C SER A 105 2.59 -9.97 -14.60
N THR A 106 3.59 -10.73 -14.18
CA THR A 106 4.03 -11.93 -14.90
C THR A 106 2.92 -12.97 -14.91
N VAL A 107 2.27 -13.20 -13.79
CA VAL A 107 1.19 -14.17 -13.69
C VAL A 107 0.02 -13.77 -14.58
N VAL A 108 -0.35 -12.50 -14.56
CA VAL A 108 -1.45 -12.02 -15.39
C VAL A 108 -1.13 -12.16 -16.87
N LYS A 109 0.10 -11.85 -17.28
CA LYS A 109 0.50 -12.02 -18.68
C LYS A 109 0.42 -13.46 -19.11
N ARG A 110 0.84 -14.39 -18.29
CA ARG A 110 0.76 -15.81 -18.61
C ARG A 110 -0.67 -16.27 -18.73
N SER A 111 -1.54 -15.77 -17.86
CA SER A 111 -2.95 -16.12 -17.92
C SER A 111 -3.62 -15.57 -19.17
N ALA A 112 -3.18 -14.42 -19.64
CA ALA A 112 -3.73 -13.78 -20.82
C ALA A 112 -3.19 -14.37 -22.12
N GLY A 113 -2.02 -14.92 -22.06
CA GLY A 113 -1.37 -15.52 -23.22
C GLY A 113 -1.70 -16.97 -23.33
#